data_be17b8e8a6ea5763a9c339c8292d4f1d
#
_entry.id   be17b8e8a6ea5763a9c339c8292d4f1d
#
_cell.length_a   1.000
_cell.length_b   1.000
_cell.length_c   1.000
_cell.angle_alpha   90.00
_cell.angle_beta   90.00
_cell.angle_gamma   90.00
#
_symmetry.space_group_name_H-M   'P 1'
#
loop_
_entity.id
_entity.type
_entity.pdbx_description
1 polymer ?
#
loop_
_entity_poly.entity_id
_entity_poly.type
_entity_poly.pdbx_seq_one_letter_code
_entity_poly.pdbx_strand_id
1 'polypeptide(L)'
;MTATVLLILRGSEGIAAMLYEHVIRPALFCLDAERAHGLTMSMMSAAQALGFGRLFMKSIPEDPVEVMGLKFPNRLGLAAGLDKNGEAVDAFGALGFGFIETGTVTPSAQPGNPKPRLFRLVSEQSIINRMGFNNHGAENLVKNVTGRRYKGILGINIGRNNTTPLEKAGDDYAACLRTVYDSADYVTVNVSCPNTPGLVKLQDAGSLKPLLTKILTERDTLAAEKGRKVPVAVKISPDLQKDALLAAADVIAECGADAVIATNTTTSRDSVSGNPLSSENGGLSGAALRDKSTEAIRILNGHLQKKIPIIGVGGIFSGADAREKIEAGASLVEIFSSLIYRGPGIVKKILRELK
;
A
#
# COMPACT_ATOMS: atom_id res chain seq x y z
N MET A 1 14.50 -23.45 17.00
CA MET A 1 14.02 -22.47 16.02
C MET A 1 14.30 -21.00 16.39
N THR A 2 14.43 -20.64 17.65
CA THR A 2 14.62 -19.24 18.12
C THR A 2 16.02 -18.68 17.95
N ALA A 3 17.08 -19.47 18.13
CA ALA A 3 18.47 -19.00 18.02
C ALA A 3 18.90 -18.71 16.58
N THR A 4 18.47 -19.52 15.62
CA THR A 4 18.83 -19.39 14.20
C THR A 4 18.19 -18.13 13.59
N VAL A 5 16.95 -17.81 13.94
CA VAL A 5 16.30 -16.56 13.54
C VAL A 5 17.04 -15.34 14.12
N LEU A 6 17.52 -15.42 15.36
CA LEU A 6 18.29 -14.35 16.01
C LEU A 6 19.69 -14.13 15.38
N LEU A 7 20.39 -15.20 14.96
CA LEU A 7 21.70 -15.09 14.29
C LEU A 7 21.58 -14.48 12.89
N ILE A 8 20.52 -14.81 12.15
CA ILE A 8 20.21 -14.27 10.82
C ILE A 8 20.01 -12.75 10.87
N LEU A 9 19.49 -12.27 11.98
CA LEU A 9 19.12 -10.88 12.19
C LEU A 9 20.27 -10.02 12.74
N ARG A 10 21.34 -10.64 13.24
CA ARG A 10 22.59 -10.00 13.69
C ARG A 10 23.78 -10.14 12.74
N GLY A 11 23.71 -11.09 11.80
CA GLY A 11 24.73 -11.28 10.77
C GLY A 11 24.67 -10.20 9.69
N SER A 12 25.75 -10.04 8.93
CA SER A 12 25.81 -9.10 7.80
C SER A 12 24.54 -9.21 6.94
N GLU A 13 23.99 -8.08 6.54
CA GLU A 13 22.74 -8.00 5.74
C GLU A 13 22.75 -8.92 4.52
N GLY A 14 23.94 -9.20 3.97
CA GLY A 14 24.13 -10.17 2.89
C GLY A 14 23.69 -11.60 3.29
N ILE A 15 24.01 -12.06 4.49
CA ILE A 15 23.64 -13.41 4.95
C ILE A 15 22.14 -13.52 5.17
N ALA A 16 21.50 -12.49 5.73
CA ALA A 16 20.06 -12.48 5.94
C ALA A 16 19.28 -12.47 4.62
N ALA A 17 19.75 -11.68 3.64
CA ALA A 17 19.16 -11.65 2.30
C ALA A 17 19.36 -13.00 1.58
N MET A 18 20.56 -13.57 1.61
CA MET A 18 20.85 -14.89 1.01
C MET A 18 19.98 -15.99 1.63
N LEU A 19 19.83 -15.99 2.95
CA LEU A 19 19.00 -17.00 3.63
C LEU A 19 17.54 -16.85 3.27
N TYR A 20 17.04 -15.61 3.17
CA TYR A 20 15.68 -15.38 2.70
C TYR A 20 15.51 -15.88 1.27
N GLU A 21 16.36 -15.45 0.35
CA GLU A 21 16.20 -15.76 -1.08
C GLU A 21 16.42 -17.24 -1.42
N HIS A 22 17.32 -17.94 -0.70
CA HIS A 22 17.70 -19.32 -1.02
C HIS A 22 17.06 -20.38 -0.14
N VAL A 23 16.53 -20.03 1.03
CA VAL A 23 15.93 -20.98 1.97
C VAL A 23 14.49 -20.65 2.31
N ILE A 24 14.24 -19.43 2.85
CA ILE A 24 12.91 -19.08 3.38
C ILE A 24 11.90 -18.89 2.26
N ARG A 25 12.25 -18.10 1.23
CA ARG A 25 11.38 -17.86 0.08
C ARG A 25 11.02 -19.15 -0.67
N PRO A 26 11.96 -20.03 -1.05
CA PRO A 26 11.62 -21.30 -1.69
C PRO A 26 10.66 -22.14 -0.85
N ALA A 27 10.89 -22.25 0.47
CA ALA A 27 10.00 -22.97 1.37
C ALA A 27 8.59 -22.37 1.43
N LEU A 28 8.47 -21.04 1.52
CA LEU A 28 7.17 -20.34 1.47
C LEU A 28 6.51 -20.47 0.10
N PHE A 29 7.30 -20.56 -0.97
CA PHE A 29 6.77 -20.65 -2.33
C PHE A 29 6.29 -22.06 -2.71
N CYS A 30 6.64 -23.09 -1.94
CA CYS A 30 6.02 -24.41 -2.03
C CYS A 30 4.57 -24.42 -1.53
N LEU A 31 4.18 -23.44 -0.70
CA LEU A 31 2.82 -23.28 -0.23
C LEU A 31 1.98 -22.48 -1.24
N ASP A 32 0.65 -22.65 -1.21
CA ASP A 32 -0.28 -21.72 -1.86
C ASP A 32 0.04 -20.28 -1.43
N ALA A 33 -0.12 -19.33 -2.36
CA ALA A 33 0.32 -17.95 -2.14
C ALA A 33 -0.42 -17.27 -0.96
N GLU A 34 -1.72 -17.53 -0.81
CA GLU A 34 -2.52 -16.95 0.26
C GLU A 34 -2.25 -17.64 1.61
N ARG A 35 -1.97 -18.96 1.60
CA ARG A 35 -1.52 -19.68 2.80
C ARG A 35 -0.15 -19.19 3.29
N ALA A 36 0.81 -18.99 2.37
CA ALA A 36 2.12 -18.43 2.70
C ALA A 36 1.98 -17.02 3.30
N HIS A 37 1.10 -16.19 2.74
CA HIS A 37 0.79 -14.86 3.28
C HIS A 37 0.23 -14.97 4.71
N GLY A 38 -0.80 -15.79 4.94
CA GLY A 38 -1.40 -15.97 6.27
C GLY A 38 -0.39 -16.46 7.31
N LEU A 39 0.47 -17.44 6.95
CA LEU A 39 1.54 -17.90 7.82
C LEU A 39 2.52 -16.78 8.17
N THR A 40 2.95 -15.99 7.18
CA THR A 40 3.86 -14.87 7.39
C THR A 40 3.24 -13.82 8.31
N MET A 41 1.98 -13.45 8.09
CA MET A 41 1.26 -12.49 8.95
C MET A 41 1.14 -13.00 10.39
N SER A 42 0.79 -14.27 10.59
CA SER A 42 0.74 -14.89 11.93
C SER A 42 2.11 -14.87 12.62
N MET A 43 3.19 -15.13 11.89
CA MET A 43 4.55 -15.07 12.43
C MET A 43 4.95 -13.62 12.80
N MET A 44 4.61 -12.64 11.96
CA MET A 44 4.88 -11.23 12.22
C MET A 44 4.09 -10.72 13.44
N SER A 45 2.82 -11.06 13.54
CA SER A 45 1.97 -10.72 14.68
C SER A 45 2.49 -11.36 15.99
N ALA A 46 2.88 -12.63 15.95
CA ALA A 46 3.50 -13.30 17.11
C ALA A 46 4.84 -12.65 17.51
N ALA A 47 5.69 -12.30 16.55
CA ALA A 47 6.94 -11.59 16.80
C ALA A 47 6.70 -10.20 17.44
N GLN A 48 5.67 -9.50 17.00
CA GLN A 48 5.22 -8.23 17.58
C GLN A 48 4.77 -8.42 19.04
N ALA A 49 3.92 -9.40 19.31
CA ALA A 49 3.42 -9.72 20.66
C ALA A 49 4.56 -10.05 21.64
N LEU A 50 5.58 -10.78 21.16
CA LEU A 50 6.77 -11.14 21.94
C LEU A 50 7.80 -10.00 22.08
N GLY A 51 7.56 -8.84 21.47
CA GLY A 51 8.42 -7.66 21.58
C GLY A 51 9.73 -7.72 20.79
N PHE A 52 9.89 -8.69 19.87
CA PHE A 52 11.10 -8.86 19.07
C PHE A 52 11.40 -7.67 18.13
N GLY A 53 10.45 -6.80 17.84
CA GLY A 53 10.65 -5.62 17.00
C GLY A 53 11.78 -4.70 17.45
N ARG A 54 12.06 -4.59 18.77
CA ARG A 54 13.14 -3.75 19.30
C ARG A 54 14.55 -4.17 18.85
N LEU A 55 14.75 -5.43 18.48
CA LEU A 55 16.05 -5.94 18.03
C LEU A 55 16.42 -5.47 16.61
N PHE A 56 15.45 -5.00 15.83
CA PHE A 56 15.62 -4.62 14.42
C PHE A 56 15.74 -3.12 14.20
N MET A 57 15.36 -2.30 15.17
CA MET A 57 15.29 -0.83 15.05
C MET A 57 16.67 -0.15 15.02
N LYS A 58 17.79 -0.86 15.23
CA LYS A 58 19.13 -0.26 15.20
C LYS A 58 19.60 0.00 13.78
N SER A 59 20.02 1.24 13.50
CA SER A 59 20.65 1.72 12.25
C SER A 59 19.76 1.87 11.01
N ILE A 60 18.54 2.38 11.17
CA ILE A 60 17.73 2.82 10.02
C ILE A 60 18.24 4.18 9.56
N PRO A 61 18.56 4.38 8.27
CA PRO A 61 18.92 5.68 7.76
C PRO A 61 17.75 6.67 7.92
N GLU A 62 17.97 7.78 8.58
CA GLU A 62 17.01 8.87 8.65
C GLU A 62 17.15 9.75 7.39
N ASP A 63 16.03 10.02 6.74
CA ASP A 63 15.87 10.98 5.65
C ASP A 63 14.49 11.65 5.84
N PRO A 64 14.36 12.50 6.88
CA PRO A 64 13.08 13.07 7.24
C PRO A 64 12.58 14.00 6.14
N VAL A 65 11.29 13.87 5.81
CA VAL A 65 10.63 14.69 4.81
C VAL A 65 9.24 15.08 5.29
N GLU A 66 8.83 16.30 4.98
CA GLU A 66 7.47 16.77 5.27
C GLU A 66 6.61 16.67 4.00
N VAL A 67 5.50 15.92 4.11
CA VAL A 67 4.53 15.72 3.03
C VAL A 67 3.13 15.72 3.62
N MET A 68 2.16 16.37 3.00
CA MET A 68 0.78 16.50 3.51
C MET A 68 0.69 17.11 4.94
N GLY A 69 1.67 17.92 5.35
CA GLY A 69 1.78 18.45 6.71
C GLY A 69 2.22 17.43 7.77
N LEU A 70 2.64 16.23 7.35
CA LEU A 70 3.15 15.16 8.21
C LEU A 70 4.67 15.00 8.05
N LYS A 71 5.37 14.74 9.17
CA LYS A 71 6.82 14.49 9.19
C LYS A 71 7.11 13.00 9.10
N PHE A 72 7.53 12.55 7.93
CA PHE A 72 7.92 11.16 7.69
C PHE A 72 9.38 10.96 8.09
N PRO A 73 9.74 9.91 8.86
CA PRO A 73 11.13 9.63 9.23
C PRO A 73 12.03 9.31 8.04
N ASN A 74 11.47 8.75 6.98
CA ASN A 74 12.08 8.52 5.68
C ASN A 74 11.01 8.37 4.59
N ARG A 75 11.43 8.34 3.32
CA ARG A 75 10.54 8.34 2.15
C ARG A 75 9.93 6.98 1.80
N LEU A 76 10.33 5.89 2.47
CA LEU A 76 9.92 4.53 2.10
C LEU A 76 8.78 4.02 2.98
N GLY A 77 7.68 3.63 2.36
CA GLY A 77 6.49 3.06 3.00
C GLY A 77 6.18 1.63 2.59
N LEU A 78 5.36 0.99 3.40
CA LEU A 78 4.69 -0.26 3.08
C LEU A 78 3.33 0.05 2.44
N ALA A 79 3.10 -0.46 1.22
CA ALA A 79 1.83 -0.26 0.52
C ALA A 79 0.68 -1.08 1.14
N ALA A 80 -0.53 -0.55 1.06
CA ALA A 80 -1.75 -1.25 1.45
C ALA A 80 -1.92 -2.61 0.77
N GLY A 81 -2.58 -3.52 1.45
CA GLY A 81 -2.91 -4.87 0.98
C GLY A 81 -2.08 -5.98 1.62
N LEU A 82 -0.92 -5.69 2.19
CA LEU A 82 -0.10 -6.68 2.89
C LEU A 82 -0.64 -6.93 4.30
N ASP A 83 -0.79 -5.88 5.10
CA ASP A 83 -1.44 -5.94 6.41
C ASP A 83 -2.83 -5.28 6.33
N LYS A 84 -3.82 -6.06 5.91
CA LYS A 84 -5.16 -5.52 5.67
C LYS A 84 -5.90 -5.12 6.93
N ASN A 85 -5.61 -5.78 8.04
CA ASN A 85 -6.34 -5.59 9.28
C ASN A 85 -5.51 -4.87 10.38
N GLY A 86 -4.28 -4.44 10.08
CA GLY A 86 -3.42 -3.79 11.06
C GLY A 86 -2.87 -4.72 12.13
N GLU A 87 -2.64 -6.00 11.79
CA GLU A 87 -2.26 -7.05 12.74
C GLU A 87 -0.76 -7.06 13.07
N ALA A 88 0.09 -6.44 12.23
CA ALA A 88 1.54 -6.52 12.35
C ALA A 88 2.26 -5.17 12.16
N VAL A 89 1.61 -4.05 12.46
CA VAL A 89 2.15 -2.69 12.24
C VAL A 89 3.49 -2.48 12.95
N ASP A 90 3.64 -2.91 14.21
CA ASP A 90 4.90 -2.77 14.95
C ASP A 90 6.01 -3.64 14.35
N ALA A 91 5.67 -4.83 13.85
CA ALA A 91 6.63 -5.73 13.23
C ALA A 91 7.14 -5.19 11.89
N PHE A 92 6.25 -4.65 11.06
CA PHE A 92 6.65 -3.97 9.83
C PHE A 92 7.42 -2.68 10.10
N GLY A 93 6.99 -1.89 11.09
CA GLY A 93 7.71 -0.69 11.52
C GLY A 93 9.14 -0.99 11.95
N ALA A 94 9.38 -2.12 12.62
CA ALA A 94 10.71 -2.56 13.02
C ALA A 94 11.65 -2.88 11.85
N LEU A 95 11.12 -3.09 10.64
CA LEU A 95 11.94 -3.26 9.43
C LEU A 95 12.55 -1.95 8.93
N GLY A 96 11.98 -0.80 9.34
CA GLY A 96 12.52 0.51 9.01
C GLY A 96 11.65 1.37 8.11
N PHE A 97 10.43 0.96 7.82
CA PHE A 97 9.51 1.79 7.07
C PHE A 97 9.23 3.12 7.78
N GLY A 98 9.33 4.22 7.06
CA GLY A 98 8.95 5.55 7.55
C GLY A 98 7.44 5.72 7.71
N PHE A 99 6.68 4.96 6.91
CA PHE A 99 5.23 4.90 7.01
C PHE A 99 4.69 3.53 6.60
N ILE A 100 3.51 3.21 7.08
CA ILE A 100 2.84 1.94 6.79
C ILE A 100 1.41 2.26 6.37
N GLU A 101 0.98 1.77 5.22
CA GLU A 101 -0.42 1.82 4.80
C GLU A 101 -1.08 0.46 5.04
N THR A 102 -2.00 0.41 6.01
CA THR A 102 -2.84 -0.77 6.31
C THR A 102 -4.14 -0.73 5.51
N GLY A 103 -4.84 -1.84 5.43
CA GLY A 103 -6.08 -1.93 4.63
C GLY A 103 -5.82 -2.62 3.28
N THR A 104 -6.76 -2.55 2.35
CA THR A 104 -8.01 -1.80 2.34
C THR A 104 -9.02 -2.43 3.27
N VAL A 105 -9.62 -1.61 4.13
CA VAL A 105 -10.77 -2.02 4.94
C VAL A 105 -12.05 -1.40 4.41
N THR A 106 -13.16 -2.07 4.72
CA THR A 106 -14.52 -1.65 4.40
C THR A 106 -15.29 -1.43 5.71
N PRO A 107 -16.44 -0.72 5.72
CA PRO A 107 -17.23 -0.52 6.95
C PRO A 107 -17.50 -1.83 7.68
N SER A 108 -17.97 -2.82 6.96
CA SER A 108 -18.22 -4.17 7.48
C SER A 108 -17.19 -5.17 6.96
N ALA A 109 -16.91 -6.21 7.75
CA ALA A 109 -16.09 -7.33 7.31
C ALA A 109 -16.64 -7.97 6.03
N GLN A 110 -15.75 -8.43 5.16
CA GLN A 110 -16.14 -9.20 3.98
C GLN A 110 -15.08 -10.23 3.58
N PRO A 111 -15.49 -11.38 3.01
CA PRO A 111 -14.58 -12.48 2.68
C PRO A 111 -13.71 -12.20 1.45
N GLY A 112 -14.09 -11.23 0.61
CA GLY A 112 -13.50 -11.00 -0.70
C GLY A 112 -13.96 -12.03 -1.74
N ASN A 113 -13.22 -12.11 -2.86
CA ASN A 113 -13.55 -12.99 -3.98
C ASN A 113 -13.23 -14.46 -3.68
N PRO A 114 -13.85 -15.44 -4.39
CA PRO A 114 -13.53 -16.86 -4.25
C PRO A 114 -12.05 -17.17 -4.52
N LYS A 115 -11.54 -18.21 -3.85
CA LYS A 115 -10.20 -18.76 -4.06
C LYS A 115 -10.18 -19.77 -5.21
N PRO A 116 -9.03 -19.94 -5.94
CA PRO A 116 -7.76 -19.23 -5.77
C PRO A 116 -7.83 -17.81 -6.32
N ARG A 117 -7.13 -16.88 -5.66
CA ARG A 117 -7.22 -15.44 -5.94
C ARG A 117 -5.88 -14.68 -5.81
N LEU A 118 -4.78 -15.42 -5.64
CA LEU A 118 -3.43 -14.88 -5.52
C LEU A 118 -2.43 -15.77 -6.24
N PHE A 119 -1.72 -15.24 -7.24
CA PHE A 119 -0.85 -15.99 -8.13
C PHE A 119 0.52 -15.32 -8.22
N ARG A 120 1.60 -16.11 -8.07
CA ARG A 120 2.98 -15.63 -8.14
C ARG A 120 3.57 -15.93 -9.52
N LEU A 121 4.00 -14.91 -10.22
CA LEU A 121 4.76 -15.01 -11.46
C LEU A 121 6.25 -14.88 -11.09
N VAL A 122 6.87 -16.02 -10.79
CA VAL A 122 8.18 -16.05 -10.11
C VAL A 122 9.28 -15.47 -11.00
N SER A 123 9.30 -15.82 -12.27
CA SER A 123 10.28 -15.33 -13.27
C SER A 123 10.23 -13.81 -13.43
N GLU A 124 9.04 -13.22 -13.41
CA GLU A 124 8.81 -11.79 -13.55
C GLU A 124 8.78 -11.05 -12.21
N GLN A 125 9.04 -11.73 -11.10
CA GLN A 125 8.95 -11.18 -9.74
C GLN A 125 7.66 -10.36 -9.54
N SER A 126 6.54 -10.93 -10.00
CA SER A 126 5.26 -10.26 -10.10
C SER A 126 4.15 -11.11 -9.49
N ILE A 127 3.02 -10.47 -9.18
CA ILE A 127 1.89 -11.11 -8.53
C ILE A 127 0.61 -10.65 -9.22
N ILE A 128 -0.25 -11.62 -9.59
CA ILE A 128 -1.63 -11.35 -9.98
C ILE A 128 -2.53 -11.64 -8.78
N ASN A 129 -3.42 -10.70 -8.44
CA ASN A 129 -4.39 -10.90 -7.38
C ASN A 129 -5.79 -10.44 -7.79
N ARG A 130 -6.79 -11.14 -7.26
CA ARG A 130 -8.20 -10.78 -7.32
C ARG A 130 -8.84 -10.89 -5.93
N MET A 131 -8.20 -10.29 -4.93
CA MET A 131 -8.57 -10.45 -3.51
C MET A 131 -9.99 -9.95 -3.19
N GLY A 132 -10.44 -8.82 -3.78
CA GLY A 132 -11.78 -8.27 -3.59
C GLY A 132 -12.02 -7.69 -2.19
N PHE A 133 -11.00 -7.02 -1.64
CA PHE A 133 -11.05 -6.37 -0.32
C PHE A 133 -11.47 -7.30 0.83
N ASN A 134 -10.91 -8.52 0.90
CA ASN A 134 -11.09 -9.36 2.08
C ASN A 134 -10.50 -8.67 3.32
N ASN A 135 -11.34 -8.43 4.32
CA ASN A 135 -10.95 -7.73 5.55
C ASN A 135 -11.95 -8.01 6.69
N HIS A 136 -11.57 -7.67 7.92
CA HIS A 136 -12.38 -7.88 9.13
C HIS A 136 -13.19 -6.65 9.55
N GLY A 137 -13.29 -5.63 8.70
CA GLY A 137 -14.00 -4.38 8.97
C GLY A 137 -13.12 -3.29 9.60
N ALA A 138 -13.56 -2.04 9.45
CA ALA A 138 -12.82 -0.87 9.93
C ALA A 138 -12.65 -0.87 11.46
N GLU A 139 -13.66 -1.26 12.22
CA GLU A 139 -13.59 -1.35 13.70
C GLU A 139 -12.54 -2.36 14.17
N ASN A 140 -12.44 -3.51 13.48
CA ASN A 140 -11.42 -4.51 13.80
C ASN A 140 -10.00 -3.96 13.55
N LEU A 141 -9.79 -3.26 12.43
CA LEU A 141 -8.51 -2.61 12.17
C LEU A 141 -8.17 -1.60 13.27
N VAL A 142 -9.09 -0.72 13.64
CA VAL A 142 -8.90 0.26 14.73
C VAL A 142 -8.47 -0.43 16.02
N LYS A 143 -9.16 -1.52 16.40
CA LYS A 143 -8.82 -2.32 17.59
C LYS A 143 -7.38 -2.84 17.51
N ASN A 144 -6.94 -3.34 16.35
CA ASN A 144 -5.61 -3.92 16.17
C ASN A 144 -4.49 -2.86 16.21
N VAL A 145 -4.73 -1.66 15.69
CA VAL A 145 -3.72 -0.59 15.66
C VAL A 145 -3.71 0.29 16.91
N THR A 146 -4.75 0.17 17.76
CA THR A 146 -4.80 0.87 19.06
C THR A 146 -3.68 0.35 19.96
N GLY A 147 -2.91 1.27 20.54
CA GLY A 147 -1.77 0.92 21.39
C GLY A 147 -0.52 0.46 20.64
N ARG A 148 -0.44 0.65 19.31
CA ARG A 148 0.77 0.41 18.52
C ARG A 148 1.97 1.18 19.10
N ARG A 149 3.13 0.55 19.05
CA ARG A 149 4.41 1.14 19.50
C ARG A 149 5.16 1.82 18.34
N TYR A 150 4.80 1.50 17.10
CA TYR A 150 5.35 2.12 15.92
C TYR A 150 5.14 3.65 15.95
N LYS A 151 6.21 4.41 15.74
CA LYS A 151 6.24 5.88 15.82
C LYS A 151 6.31 6.57 14.44
N GLY A 152 6.38 5.80 13.37
CA GLY A 152 6.23 6.33 12.02
C GLY A 152 4.77 6.64 11.71
N ILE A 153 4.52 7.07 10.50
CA ILE A 153 3.20 7.48 10.02
C ILE A 153 2.35 6.24 9.68
N LEU A 154 1.13 6.18 10.18
CA LEU A 154 0.14 5.14 9.83
C LEU A 154 -0.90 5.70 8.88
N GLY A 155 -0.88 5.22 7.64
CA GLY A 155 -1.95 5.38 6.67
C GLY A 155 -3.00 4.27 6.81
N ILE A 156 -4.27 4.62 6.64
CA ILE A 156 -5.35 3.63 6.58
C ILE A 156 -6.08 3.76 5.25
N ASN A 157 -6.00 2.69 4.46
CA ASN A 157 -6.64 2.57 3.16
C ASN A 157 -8.08 2.09 3.34
N ILE A 158 -9.04 2.84 2.81
CA ILE A 158 -10.46 2.57 2.94
C ILE A 158 -11.13 2.31 1.59
N GLY A 159 -12.17 1.49 1.61
CA GLY A 159 -12.90 1.10 0.41
C GLY A 159 -14.37 0.82 0.67
N ARG A 160 -15.13 0.61 -0.42
CA ARG A 160 -16.53 0.26 -0.42
C ARG A 160 -16.72 -1.25 -0.20
N ASN A 161 -17.73 -1.66 0.57
CA ASN A 161 -18.17 -3.05 0.61
C ASN A 161 -18.69 -3.51 -0.77
N ASN A 162 -18.44 -4.76 -1.13
CA ASN A 162 -18.90 -5.30 -2.42
C ASN A 162 -20.43 -5.32 -2.56
N THR A 163 -21.14 -5.44 -1.45
CA THR A 163 -22.61 -5.46 -1.38
C THR A 163 -23.26 -4.08 -1.46
N THR A 164 -22.49 -3.02 -1.22
CA THR A 164 -23.01 -1.64 -1.32
C THR A 164 -23.13 -1.23 -2.78
N PRO A 165 -24.29 -0.74 -3.25
CA PRO A 165 -24.44 -0.20 -4.60
C PRO A 165 -23.45 0.93 -4.90
N LEU A 166 -23.06 1.09 -6.17
CA LEU A 166 -22.03 2.05 -6.55
C LEU A 166 -22.41 3.49 -6.23
N GLU A 167 -23.67 3.83 -6.40
CA GLU A 167 -24.26 5.15 -6.10
C GLU A 167 -24.23 5.49 -4.60
N LYS A 168 -24.09 4.49 -3.74
CA LYS A 168 -23.96 4.64 -2.28
C LYS A 168 -22.52 4.50 -1.80
N ALA A 169 -21.55 4.38 -2.72
CA ALA A 169 -20.14 4.20 -2.35
C ALA A 169 -19.66 5.28 -1.36
N GLY A 170 -20.06 6.52 -1.55
CA GLY A 170 -19.68 7.63 -0.68
C GLY A 170 -20.10 7.46 0.78
N ASP A 171 -21.19 6.71 1.06
CA ASP A 171 -21.62 6.39 2.42
C ASP A 171 -20.61 5.47 3.11
N ASP A 172 -20.14 4.44 2.42
CA ASP A 172 -19.15 3.51 2.94
C ASP A 172 -17.81 4.18 3.22
N TYR A 173 -17.32 5.04 2.30
CA TYR A 173 -16.07 5.76 2.52
C TYR A 173 -16.18 6.72 3.69
N ALA A 174 -17.30 7.46 3.81
CA ALA A 174 -17.53 8.37 4.94
C ALA A 174 -17.62 7.60 6.28
N ALA A 175 -18.31 6.46 6.29
CA ALA A 175 -18.40 5.59 7.47
C ALA A 175 -17.03 5.04 7.89
N CYS A 176 -16.23 4.54 6.94
CA CYS A 176 -14.86 4.13 7.20
C CYS A 176 -14.03 5.27 7.76
N LEU A 177 -14.09 6.46 7.13
CA LEU A 177 -13.33 7.64 7.56
C LEU A 177 -13.63 7.98 9.02
N ARG A 178 -14.90 8.05 9.41
CA ARG A 178 -15.30 8.28 10.83
C ARG A 178 -14.69 7.24 11.75
N THR A 179 -14.78 5.98 11.39
CA THR A 179 -14.31 4.87 12.23
C THR A 179 -12.79 4.92 12.46
N VAL A 180 -12.02 5.22 11.40
CA VAL A 180 -10.55 5.16 11.47
C VAL A 180 -9.90 6.48 11.85
N TYR A 181 -10.63 7.58 11.91
CA TYR A 181 -10.12 8.96 12.01
C TYR A 181 -9.11 9.17 13.14
N ASP A 182 -9.46 8.71 14.33
CA ASP A 182 -8.60 8.90 15.51
C ASP A 182 -7.35 8.02 15.50
N SER A 183 -7.34 6.95 14.69
CA SER A 183 -6.24 5.98 14.58
C SER A 183 -5.29 6.25 13.42
N ALA A 184 -5.73 6.99 12.40
CA ALA A 184 -4.97 7.27 11.19
C ALA A 184 -4.17 8.57 11.32
N ASP A 185 -2.94 8.57 10.77
CA ASP A 185 -2.20 9.80 10.52
C ASP A 185 -2.58 10.39 9.15
N TYR A 186 -2.89 9.54 8.15
CA TYR A 186 -3.59 9.91 6.91
C TYR A 186 -4.54 8.79 6.47
N VAL A 187 -5.48 9.11 5.61
CA VAL A 187 -6.42 8.12 5.04
C VAL A 187 -6.28 8.07 3.53
N THR A 188 -6.30 6.86 2.96
CA THR A 188 -6.29 6.64 1.51
C THR A 188 -7.64 6.19 1.02
N VAL A 189 -8.23 6.96 0.10
CA VAL A 189 -9.46 6.61 -0.64
C VAL A 189 -9.08 5.74 -1.84
N ASN A 190 -9.41 4.45 -1.78
CA ASN A 190 -9.10 3.49 -2.83
C ASN A 190 -10.25 3.35 -3.83
N VAL A 191 -10.17 4.08 -4.95
CA VAL A 191 -11.15 4.04 -6.05
C VAL A 191 -10.68 3.21 -7.25
N SER A 192 -9.55 2.53 -7.14
CA SER A 192 -8.81 1.98 -8.28
C SER A 192 -8.64 0.46 -8.28
N CYS A 193 -9.28 -0.27 -7.35
CA CYS A 193 -9.17 -1.73 -7.29
C CYS A 193 -9.91 -2.38 -8.47
N PRO A 194 -9.21 -3.08 -9.37
CA PRO A 194 -9.85 -3.72 -10.52
C PRO A 194 -10.69 -4.95 -10.14
N ASN A 195 -10.53 -5.43 -8.91
CA ASN A 195 -11.12 -6.66 -8.41
C ASN A 195 -12.45 -6.45 -7.67
N THR A 196 -12.91 -5.21 -7.60
CA THR A 196 -14.19 -4.82 -7.00
C THR A 196 -15.13 -4.32 -8.10
N PRO A 197 -16.30 -4.94 -8.30
CA PRO A 197 -17.18 -4.59 -9.40
C PRO A 197 -17.53 -3.10 -9.46
N GLY A 198 -17.32 -2.50 -10.62
CA GLY A 198 -17.65 -1.10 -10.90
C GLY A 198 -16.76 -0.05 -10.25
N LEU A 199 -15.85 -0.43 -9.34
CA LEU A 199 -15.06 0.54 -8.57
C LEU A 199 -14.19 1.44 -9.46
N VAL A 200 -13.60 0.89 -10.52
CA VAL A 200 -12.77 1.65 -11.46
C VAL A 200 -13.54 2.80 -12.12
N LYS A 201 -14.87 2.64 -12.31
CA LYS A 201 -15.73 3.70 -12.85
C LYS A 201 -15.82 4.94 -11.94
N LEU A 202 -15.54 4.78 -10.64
CA LEU A 202 -15.49 5.93 -9.72
C LEU A 202 -14.33 6.89 -10.00
N GLN A 203 -13.37 6.51 -10.85
CA GLN A 203 -12.27 7.40 -11.27
C GLN A 203 -12.66 8.33 -12.42
N ASP A 204 -13.79 8.10 -13.09
CA ASP A 204 -14.30 9.04 -14.06
C ASP A 204 -14.62 10.38 -13.37
N ALA A 205 -14.20 11.49 -13.93
CA ALA A 205 -14.31 12.81 -13.31
C ALA A 205 -15.73 13.13 -12.79
N GLY A 206 -16.77 12.74 -13.56
CA GLY A 206 -18.17 12.90 -13.16
C GLY A 206 -18.60 12.12 -11.92
N SER A 207 -18.01 10.94 -11.70
CA SER A 207 -18.28 10.08 -10.53
C SER A 207 -17.35 10.42 -9.37
N LEU A 208 -16.12 10.80 -9.65
CA LEU A 208 -15.08 11.07 -8.66
C LEU A 208 -15.36 12.34 -7.86
N LYS A 209 -15.81 13.42 -8.54
CA LYS A 209 -16.06 14.71 -7.90
C LYS A 209 -17.10 14.63 -6.78
N PRO A 210 -18.33 14.11 -6.98
CA PRO A 210 -19.32 13.98 -5.90
C PRO A 210 -18.85 13.04 -4.78
N LEU A 211 -18.13 11.97 -5.12
CA LEU A 211 -17.55 11.05 -4.13
C LEU A 211 -16.55 11.77 -3.23
N LEU A 212 -15.56 12.47 -3.82
CA LEU A 212 -14.54 13.18 -3.05
C LEU A 212 -15.12 14.34 -2.27
N THR A 213 -16.07 15.09 -2.85
CA THR A 213 -16.77 16.17 -2.14
C THR A 213 -17.39 15.63 -0.85
N LYS A 214 -18.10 14.50 -0.90
CA LYS A 214 -18.73 13.89 0.28
C LYS A 214 -17.69 13.49 1.33
N ILE A 215 -16.62 12.79 0.91
CA ILE A 215 -15.57 12.30 1.82
C ILE A 215 -14.81 13.47 2.46
N LEU A 216 -14.48 14.50 1.68
CA LEU A 216 -13.71 15.64 2.18
C LEU A 216 -14.55 16.58 3.06
N THR A 217 -15.85 16.72 2.78
CA THR A 217 -16.79 17.39 3.69
C THR A 217 -16.85 16.66 5.03
N GLU A 218 -16.94 15.32 5.02
CA GLU A 218 -16.88 14.52 6.25
C GLU A 218 -15.56 14.70 7.00
N ARG A 219 -14.43 14.67 6.30
CA ARG A 219 -13.11 14.96 6.88
C ARG A 219 -13.08 16.32 7.58
N ASP A 220 -13.61 17.36 6.94
CA ASP A 220 -13.57 18.71 7.48
C ASP A 220 -14.50 18.86 8.68
N THR A 221 -15.65 18.18 8.68
CA THR A 221 -16.53 18.06 9.87
C THR A 221 -15.79 17.42 11.03
N LEU A 222 -15.17 16.27 10.80
CA LEU A 222 -14.39 15.57 11.83
C LEU A 222 -13.17 16.40 12.30
N ALA A 223 -12.54 17.14 11.40
CA ALA A 223 -11.43 18.03 11.73
C ALA A 223 -11.88 19.15 12.69
N ALA A 224 -13.04 19.74 12.45
CA ALA A 224 -13.62 20.76 13.35
C ALA A 224 -14.00 20.17 14.70
N GLU A 225 -14.60 18.99 14.73
CA GLU A 225 -15.01 18.30 15.96
C GLU A 225 -13.81 17.84 16.82
N LYS A 226 -12.76 17.31 16.16
CA LYS A 226 -11.61 16.70 16.83
C LYS A 226 -10.41 17.64 17.03
N GLY A 227 -10.44 18.85 16.44
CA GLY A 227 -9.33 19.81 16.49
C GLY A 227 -8.08 19.34 15.73
N ARG A 228 -8.19 18.32 14.83
CA ARG A 228 -7.09 17.75 14.07
C ARG A 228 -7.56 17.40 12.66
N LYS A 229 -6.90 17.92 11.64
CA LYS A 229 -7.13 17.53 10.25
C LYS A 229 -6.31 16.28 9.93
N VAL A 230 -6.97 15.22 9.45
CA VAL A 230 -6.33 14.01 8.91
C VAL A 230 -6.25 14.17 7.39
N PRO A 231 -5.05 14.17 6.77
CA PRO A 231 -4.90 14.26 5.33
C PRO A 231 -5.56 13.08 4.61
N VAL A 232 -6.07 13.35 3.40
CA VAL A 232 -6.70 12.34 2.55
C VAL A 232 -5.95 12.23 1.23
N ALA A 233 -5.42 11.04 0.95
CA ALA A 233 -4.82 10.65 -0.32
C ALA A 233 -5.82 9.88 -1.19
N VAL A 234 -5.70 9.98 -2.52
CA VAL A 234 -6.54 9.23 -3.47
C VAL A 234 -5.66 8.29 -4.29
N LYS A 235 -5.95 6.96 -4.23
CA LYS A 235 -5.18 5.94 -4.96
C LYS A 235 -5.82 5.62 -6.29
N ILE A 236 -5.05 5.83 -7.37
CA ILE A 236 -5.52 5.74 -8.75
C ILE A 236 -4.96 4.51 -9.48
N SER A 237 -5.63 4.15 -10.59
CA SER A 237 -5.24 3.05 -11.47
C SER A 237 -4.13 3.47 -12.45
N PRO A 238 -3.18 2.58 -12.78
CA PRO A 238 -2.23 2.79 -13.87
C PRO A 238 -2.85 2.57 -15.25
N ASP A 239 -4.10 2.11 -15.32
CA ASP A 239 -4.77 1.75 -16.57
C ASP A 239 -5.63 2.88 -17.14
N LEU A 240 -5.69 4.02 -16.46
CA LEU A 240 -6.32 5.22 -16.99
C LEU A 240 -5.57 5.72 -18.23
N GLN A 241 -6.31 5.99 -19.29
CA GLN A 241 -5.78 6.72 -20.45
C GLN A 241 -5.36 8.14 -20.02
N LYS A 242 -4.39 8.73 -20.73
CA LYS A 242 -3.78 10.00 -20.33
C LYS A 242 -4.81 11.08 -20.00
N ASP A 243 -5.81 11.31 -20.87
CA ASP A 243 -6.79 12.35 -20.65
C ASP A 243 -7.67 12.09 -19.42
N ALA A 244 -8.06 10.82 -19.18
CA ALA A 244 -8.80 10.42 -17.99
C ALA A 244 -7.94 10.56 -16.71
N LEU A 245 -6.64 10.26 -16.81
CA LEU A 245 -5.70 10.44 -15.71
C LEU A 245 -5.56 11.92 -15.32
N LEU A 246 -5.44 12.81 -16.30
CA LEU A 246 -5.37 14.24 -16.08
C LEU A 246 -6.67 14.80 -15.50
N ALA A 247 -7.82 14.40 -16.04
CA ALA A 247 -9.13 14.82 -15.54
C ALA A 247 -9.36 14.34 -14.08
N ALA A 248 -8.94 13.11 -13.75
CA ALA A 248 -9.00 12.63 -12.38
C ALA A 248 -8.07 13.43 -11.45
N ALA A 249 -6.86 13.77 -11.91
CA ALA A 249 -5.91 14.57 -11.15
C ALA A 249 -6.45 15.99 -10.85
N ASP A 250 -7.10 16.62 -11.84
CA ASP A 250 -7.75 17.92 -11.66
C ASP A 250 -8.85 17.84 -10.58
N VAL A 251 -9.74 16.86 -10.68
CA VAL A 251 -10.81 16.67 -9.69
C VAL A 251 -10.25 16.43 -8.29
N ILE A 252 -9.19 15.61 -8.15
CA ILE A 252 -8.54 15.33 -6.86
C ILE A 252 -7.97 16.63 -6.25
N ALA A 253 -7.29 17.45 -7.06
CA ALA A 253 -6.72 18.71 -6.62
C ALA A 253 -7.81 19.75 -6.30
N GLU A 254 -8.81 19.91 -7.17
CA GLU A 254 -9.93 20.87 -7.00
C GLU A 254 -10.79 20.56 -5.77
N CYS A 255 -11.01 19.28 -5.47
CA CYS A 255 -11.75 18.88 -4.27
C CYS A 255 -10.96 19.09 -2.98
N GLY A 256 -9.64 19.33 -3.04
CA GLY A 256 -8.81 19.58 -1.86
C GLY A 256 -8.34 18.30 -1.16
N ALA A 257 -8.14 17.23 -1.92
CA ALA A 257 -7.38 16.06 -1.44
C ALA A 257 -5.90 16.42 -1.24
N ASP A 258 -5.25 15.78 -0.28
CA ASP A 258 -3.91 16.17 0.18
C ASP A 258 -2.79 15.43 -0.56
N ALA A 259 -3.07 14.33 -1.30
CA ALA A 259 -2.11 13.61 -2.13
C ALA A 259 -2.77 12.71 -3.19
N VAL A 260 -1.97 12.30 -4.19
CA VAL A 260 -2.30 11.19 -5.11
C VAL A 260 -1.36 10.02 -4.85
N ILE A 261 -1.88 8.79 -4.79
CA ILE A 261 -1.08 7.56 -4.78
C ILE A 261 -1.10 6.94 -6.17
N ALA A 262 0.05 6.93 -6.81
CA ALA A 262 0.25 6.39 -8.15
C ALA A 262 1.27 5.24 -8.10
N THR A 263 0.84 3.96 -8.25
CA THR A 263 -0.47 3.52 -8.71
C THR A 263 -0.98 2.29 -7.95
N ASN A 264 -2.23 1.91 -8.21
CA ASN A 264 -2.72 0.56 -7.92
C ASN A 264 -2.12 -0.46 -8.91
N THR A 265 -2.62 -1.69 -8.91
CA THR A 265 -2.24 -2.78 -9.84
C THR A 265 -2.83 -2.56 -11.23
N THR A 266 -2.21 -3.16 -12.27
CA THR A 266 -2.67 -3.09 -13.67
C THR A 266 -3.43 -4.34 -14.10
N THR A 267 -4.38 -4.18 -15.01
CA THR A 267 -5.02 -5.29 -15.73
C THR A 267 -4.30 -5.66 -17.02
N SER A 268 -3.36 -4.83 -17.52
CA SER A 268 -2.51 -5.17 -18.65
C SER A 268 -1.63 -6.39 -18.34
N ARG A 269 -1.37 -7.19 -19.40
CA ARG A 269 -0.54 -8.41 -19.36
C ARG A 269 0.65 -8.37 -20.32
N ASP A 270 0.86 -7.23 -21.00
CA ASP A 270 1.89 -7.09 -22.04
C ASP A 270 3.27 -7.47 -21.52
N SER A 271 3.61 -7.03 -20.31
CA SER A 271 4.90 -7.30 -19.66
C SER A 271 5.08 -8.75 -19.14
N VAL A 272 4.03 -9.57 -19.17
CA VAL A 272 4.03 -10.96 -18.69
C VAL A 272 3.35 -11.94 -19.63
N SER A 273 3.17 -11.57 -20.91
CA SER A 273 2.43 -12.34 -21.91
C SER A 273 2.96 -13.75 -22.12
N GLY A 274 4.25 -14.00 -21.89
CA GLY A 274 4.87 -15.32 -22.00
C GLY A 274 4.68 -16.23 -20.77
N ASN A 275 4.13 -15.73 -19.67
CA ASN A 275 3.93 -16.52 -18.45
C ASN A 275 2.60 -17.31 -18.55
N PRO A 276 2.58 -18.62 -18.17
CA PRO A 276 1.35 -19.43 -18.19
C PRO A 276 0.21 -18.84 -17.36
N LEU A 277 0.51 -18.08 -16.30
CA LEU A 277 -0.49 -17.43 -15.44
C LEU A 277 -0.95 -16.07 -15.98
N SER A 278 -0.45 -15.62 -17.14
CA SER A 278 -0.87 -14.33 -17.73
C SER A 278 -2.35 -14.26 -18.07
N SER A 279 -3.00 -15.40 -18.29
CA SER A 279 -4.45 -15.50 -18.53
C SER A 279 -5.32 -15.30 -17.27
N GLU A 280 -4.70 -15.33 -16.07
CA GLU A 280 -5.45 -15.12 -14.83
C GLU A 280 -6.01 -13.70 -14.72
N ASN A 281 -7.29 -13.61 -14.34
CA ASN A 281 -7.93 -12.34 -14.07
C ASN A 281 -7.41 -11.72 -12.77
N GLY A 282 -7.36 -10.39 -12.70
CA GLY A 282 -6.97 -9.65 -11.51
C GLY A 282 -5.99 -8.53 -11.79
N GLY A 283 -5.52 -7.87 -10.74
CA GLY A 283 -4.50 -6.82 -10.81
C GLY A 283 -3.10 -7.40 -10.74
N LEU A 284 -2.23 -7.00 -11.67
CA LEU A 284 -0.81 -7.35 -11.73
C LEU A 284 0.02 -6.30 -10.98
N SER A 285 0.84 -6.76 -10.05
CA SER A 285 1.84 -5.97 -9.30
C SER A 285 3.23 -6.58 -9.46
N GLY A 286 4.24 -5.93 -8.91
CA GLY A 286 5.62 -6.41 -8.95
C GLY A 286 6.44 -5.72 -10.02
N ALA A 287 7.58 -6.33 -10.42
CA ALA A 287 8.53 -5.71 -11.35
C ALA A 287 7.88 -5.35 -12.69
N ALA A 288 6.92 -6.15 -13.14
CA ALA A 288 6.16 -5.92 -14.37
C ALA A 288 5.35 -4.61 -14.40
N LEU A 289 5.11 -3.98 -13.25
CA LEU A 289 4.35 -2.72 -13.15
C LEU A 289 5.26 -1.47 -13.17
N ARG A 290 6.60 -1.63 -13.06
CA ARG A 290 7.52 -0.53 -12.80
C ARG A 290 7.37 0.62 -13.79
N ASP A 291 7.54 0.36 -15.05
CA ASP A 291 7.61 1.39 -16.09
C ASP A 291 6.27 2.12 -16.25
N LYS A 292 5.17 1.35 -16.23
CA LYS A 292 3.81 1.92 -16.32
C LYS A 292 3.47 2.83 -15.13
N SER A 293 3.86 2.44 -13.92
CA SER A 293 3.69 3.27 -12.73
C SER A 293 4.57 4.51 -12.77
N THR A 294 5.84 4.40 -13.23
CA THR A 294 6.74 5.55 -13.36
C THR A 294 6.21 6.55 -14.38
N GLU A 295 5.68 6.08 -15.50
CA GLU A 295 5.09 6.96 -16.52
C GLU A 295 3.85 7.69 -16.00
N ALA A 296 2.97 7.00 -15.26
CA ALA A 296 1.82 7.65 -14.64
C ALA A 296 2.26 8.76 -13.66
N ILE A 297 3.30 8.53 -12.86
CA ILE A 297 3.86 9.54 -11.94
C ILE A 297 4.40 10.74 -12.73
N ARG A 298 5.13 10.50 -13.82
CA ARG A 298 5.71 11.57 -14.66
C ARG A 298 4.62 12.43 -15.29
N ILE A 299 3.57 11.82 -15.83
CA ILE A 299 2.42 12.52 -16.39
C ILE A 299 1.72 13.38 -15.33
N LEU A 300 1.44 12.81 -14.16
CA LEU A 300 0.81 13.51 -13.04
C LEU A 300 1.65 14.69 -12.54
N ASN A 301 2.96 14.50 -12.36
CA ASN A 301 3.85 15.55 -11.90
C ASN A 301 3.92 16.72 -12.88
N GLY A 302 4.00 16.43 -14.19
CA GLY A 302 3.98 17.45 -15.23
C GLY A 302 2.70 18.26 -15.25
N HIS A 303 1.56 17.64 -14.96
CA HIS A 303 0.25 18.27 -14.95
C HIS A 303 -0.05 19.03 -13.64
N LEU A 304 0.15 18.37 -12.51
CA LEU A 304 -0.15 18.91 -11.18
C LEU A 304 0.83 20.01 -10.76
N GLN A 305 2.04 20.06 -11.36
CA GLN A 305 3.05 21.08 -11.05
C GLN A 305 3.29 21.25 -9.54
N LYS A 306 3.33 20.15 -8.80
CA LYS A 306 3.50 20.10 -7.34
C LYS A 306 2.36 20.71 -6.51
N LYS A 307 1.19 20.97 -7.07
CA LYS A 307 0.02 21.45 -6.31
C LYS A 307 -0.36 20.50 -5.17
N ILE A 308 -0.25 19.20 -5.41
CA ILE A 308 -0.40 18.15 -4.40
C ILE A 308 0.73 17.11 -4.57
N PRO A 309 1.25 16.51 -3.49
CA PRO A 309 2.31 15.51 -3.55
C PRO A 309 1.82 14.20 -4.16
N ILE A 310 2.76 13.45 -4.72
CA ILE A 310 2.54 12.12 -5.29
C ILE A 310 3.28 11.09 -4.43
N ILE A 311 2.59 10.00 -4.06
CA ILE A 311 3.17 8.81 -3.43
C ILE A 311 3.31 7.75 -4.53
N GLY A 312 4.56 7.37 -4.86
CA GLY A 312 4.86 6.45 -5.94
C GLY A 312 4.80 4.98 -5.51
N VAL A 313 4.03 4.17 -6.22
CA VAL A 313 3.87 2.72 -5.93
C VAL A 313 3.93 1.91 -7.21
N GLY A 314 4.69 0.82 -7.21
CA GLY A 314 4.71 -0.15 -8.29
C GLY A 314 6.11 -0.44 -8.83
N GLY A 315 6.54 -1.69 -8.72
CA GLY A 315 7.76 -2.21 -9.32
C GLY A 315 9.07 -1.76 -8.67
N ILE A 316 9.07 -1.31 -7.43
CA ILE A 316 10.27 -0.89 -6.71
C ILE A 316 10.93 -2.12 -6.08
N PHE A 317 12.12 -2.52 -6.57
CA PHE A 317 12.92 -3.66 -6.10
C PHE A 317 14.34 -3.27 -5.67
N SER A 318 14.71 -2.00 -5.84
CA SER A 318 16.02 -1.44 -5.51
C SER A 318 15.91 0.04 -5.16
N GLY A 319 17.00 0.62 -4.62
CA GLY A 319 17.08 2.07 -4.44
C GLY A 319 17.09 2.83 -5.77
N ALA A 320 17.61 2.23 -6.84
CA ALA A 320 17.54 2.80 -8.18
C ALA A 320 16.08 2.95 -8.67
N ASP A 321 15.25 1.90 -8.50
CA ASP A 321 13.83 1.98 -8.85
C ASP A 321 13.09 3.04 -8.00
N ALA A 322 13.41 3.13 -6.70
CA ALA A 322 12.84 4.13 -5.82
C ALA A 322 13.24 5.56 -6.23
N ARG A 323 14.52 5.75 -6.59
CA ARG A 323 15.04 7.04 -7.09
C ARG A 323 14.36 7.43 -8.40
N GLU A 324 14.17 6.50 -9.33
CA GLU A 324 13.44 6.73 -10.59
C GLU A 324 12.02 7.28 -10.33
N LYS A 325 11.30 6.75 -9.32
CA LYS A 325 9.99 7.28 -8.93
C LYS A 325 10.07 8.71 -8.38
N ILE A 326 11.09 8.99 -7.56
CA ILE A 326 11.29 10.33 -6.98
C ILE A 326 11.67 11.32 -8.09
N GLU A 327 12.55 10.95 -9.02
CA GLU A 327 12.93 11.76 -10.18
C GLU A 327 11.73 12.00 -11.13
N ALA A 328 10.83 11.03 -11.24
CA ALA A 328 9.57 11.20 -11.97
C ALA A 328 8.59 12.16 -11.28
N GLY A 329 8.81 12.51 -10.00
CA GLY A 329 8.03 13.49 -9.25
C GLY A 329 7.35 12.97 -7.99
N ALA A 330 7.60 11.73 -7.56
CA ALA A 330 7.08 11.23 -6.30
C ALA A 330 7.79 11.87 -5.10
N SER A 331 7.03 12.27 -4.08
CA SER A 331 7.55 12.76 -2.79
C SER A 331 7.88 11.62 -1.83
N LEU A 332 7.10 10.56 -1.87
CA LEU A 332 7.22 9.33 -1.08
C LEU A 332 7.09 8.12 -2.00
N VAL A 333 7.57 6.96 -1.56
CA VAL A 333 7.47 5.71 -2.32
C VAL A 333 7.00 4.56 -1.42
N GLU A 334 6.25 3.61 -1.99
CA GLU A 334 5.78 2.41 -1.28
C GLU A 334 6.21 1.14 -2.00
N ILE A 335 6.51 0.10 -1.22
CA ILE A 335 6.79 -1.24 -1.72
C ILE A 335 5.76 -2.25 -1.23
N PHE A 336 5.53 -3.29 -2.03
CA PHE A 336 4.70 -4.45 -1.71
C PHE A 336 5.39 -5.74 -2.18
N SER A 337 5.39 -6.01 -3.49
CA SER A 337 5.84 -7.28 -4.07
C SER A 337 7.34 -7.54 -3.82
N SER A 338 8.17 -6.51 -3.79
CA SER A 338 9.60 -6.66 -3.51
C SER A 338 9.86 -7.19 -2.10
N LEU A 339 9.04 -6.85 -1.11
CA LEU A 339 9.15 -7.43 0.24
C LEU A 339 8.90 -8.95 0.22
N ILE A 340 7.98 -9.42 -0.63
CA ILE A 340 7.67 -10.86 -0.78
C ILE A 340 8.80 -11.59 -1.50
N TYR A 341 9.40 -10.98 -2.52
CA TYR A 341 10.44 -11.62 -3.33
C TYR A 341 11.84 -11.51 -2.75
N ARG A 342 12.16 -10.39 -2.08
CA ARG A 342 13.50 -10.06 -1.56
C ARG A 342 13.59 -10.15 -0.03
N GLY A 343 12.45 -10.30 0.67
CA GLY A 343 12.39 -10.39 2.12
C GLY A 343 12.63 -9.06 2.84
N PRO A 344 12.67 -9.10 4.18
CA PRO A 344 12.69 -7.90 5.03
C PRO A 344 13.94 -7.04 4.85
N GLY A 345 15.06 -7.59 4.39
CA GLY A 345 16.31 -6.87 4.14
C GLY A 345 16.21 -5.79 3.06
N ILE A 346 15.21 -5.90 2.15
CA ILE A 346 15.02 -4.95 1.05
C ILE A 346 14.75 -3.52 1.55
N VAL A 347 14.09 -3.36 2.69
CA VAL A 347 13.76 -2.05 3.27
C VAL A 347 15.03 -1.26 3.57
N LYS A 348 15.96 -1.85 4.33
CA LYS A 348 17.23 -1.20 4.65
C LYS A 348 18.10 -0.97 3.42
N LYS A 349 18.08 -1.93 2.48
CA LYS A 349 18.82 -1.82 1.22
C LYS A 349 18.36 -0.58 0.44
N ILE A 350 17.06 -0.45 0.20
CA ILE A 350 16.49 0.70 -0.53
C ILE A 350 16.83 2.01 0.19
N LEU A 351 16.65 2.08 1.51
CA LEU A 351 16.92 3.29 2.29
C LEU A 351 18.39 3.74 2.23
N ARG A 352 19.33 2.80 2.16
CA ARG A 352 20.76 3.12 1.99
C ARG A 352 21.08 3.59 0.58
N GLU A 353 20.48 2.99 -0.41
CA GLU A 353 20.69 3.33 -1.82
C GLU A 353 20.00 4.64 -2.21
N LEU A 354 19.00 5.10 -1.46
CA LEU A 354 18.34 6.39 -1.66
C LEU A 354 19.15 7.59 -1.16
N LYS A 355 20.00 7.37 -0.17
CA LYS A 355 20.97 8.39 0.29
C LYS A 355 22.07 8.59 -0.75
#